data_68c173158a16e2eec05f220a716e3593
#
_entry.id   68c173158a16e2eec05f220a716e3593
#
_cell.length_a   1.000
_cell.length_b   1.000
_cell.length_c   1.000
_cell.angle_alpha   90.00
_cell.angle_beta   90.00
_cell.angle_gamma   90.00
#
_symmetry.space_group_name_H-M   'P 1'
#
loop_
_entity.id
_entity.type
_entity.pdbx_description
1 polymer ?
#
loop_
_entity_poly.entity_id
_entity_poly.type
_entity_poly.pdbx_seq_one_letter_code
_entity_poly.pdbx_strand_id
1 'polypeptide(L)'
;MVDHITDRDRRYTLFMLVVVFTSSHVDRQIMGILGQPIKDSLQISDTQLGLLTGIMFAVFYATLGMPMAMWADRNNRRNLISFSVFLWSLMTALCAAATNFVQLLLMRIGVGVGEAGSNPPSHSIIADLYPPEKRSTAMAIFGTGVNWGILIGFLVGGWINEWYGWRIAFLVVGLPGILIALLVRFTVKEPPRGYSESLVPEVAPPPFWSVVRYIWSNPVLRNVVAAGTLTAFSGYAAVIWVPIYLVRIHELGTGEAGTYLALTIGAGGAIGIYLGGRLADYLGEKYGEQWLAWVVTIAGLLSIPFMFLCFFASTSGMAILAYSLPAFMGTIYVACSFALIQNHTPLEMRSVCAAINLFIMNIIGLGLGPFTIGLFSDVFASSMGVDALRYALLVTLVAIAFGSWFYYRTGVWVRRVRGLTQT
;
A
#
# COMPACT_ATOMS: atom_id res chain seq x y z
N MET A 1 23.51 -15.31 28.32
CA MET A 1 24.15 -15.81 27.08
C MET A 1 23.41 -15.16 25.92
N VAL A 2 24.10 -14.34 25.13
CA VAL A 2 23.50 -13.79 23.90
C VAL A 2 23.45 -14.95 22.92
N ASP A 3 22.25 -15.41 22.57
CA ASP A 3 22.05 -16.47 21.57
C ASP A 3 22.71 -16.04 20.26
N HIS A 4 23.73 -16.75 19.83
CA HIS A 4 24.42 -16.50 18.57
C HIS A 4 23.41 -16.67 17.42
N ILE A 5 23.11 -15.58 16.71
CA ILE A 5 22.24 -15.60 15.54
C ILE A 5 23.05 -16.10 14.35
N THR A 6 22.67 -17.26 13.83
CA THR A 6 23.31 -17.86 12.66
C THR A 6 22.78 -17.23 11.36
N ASP A 7 23.48 -17.42 10.24
CA ASP A 7 22.99 -16.98 8.92
C ASP A 7 21.68 -17.69 8.52
N ARG A 8 21.45 -18.91 9.03
CA ARG A 8 20.18 -19.60 8.86
C ARG A 8 19.05 -18.89 9.62
N ASP A 9 19.31 -18.46 10.86
CA ASP A 9 18.32 -17.70 11.65
C ASP A 9 17.98 -16.36 10.98
N ARG A 10 18.97 -15.65 10.41
CA ARG A 10 18.74 -14.39 9.67
C ARG A 10 17.85 -14.59 8.46
N ARG A 11 18.15 -15.59 7.62
CA ARG A 11 17.34 -15.89 6.41
C ARG A 11 15.93 -16.34 6.78
N TYR A 12 15.81 -17.20 7.80
CA TYR A 12 14.52 -17.67 8.30
C TYR A 12 13.67 -16.52 8.84
N THR A 13 14.27 -15.65 9.66
CA THR A 13 13.56 -14.46 10.18
C THR A 13 13.07 -13.56 9.06
N LEU A 14 13.93 -13.25 8.07
CA LEU A 14 13.52 -12.45 6.91
C LEU A 14 12.37 -13.12 6.13
N PHE A 15 12.46 -14.42 5.88
CA PHE A 15 11.39 -15.17 5.24
C PHE A 15 10.07 -15.08 6.02
N MET A 16 10.10 -15.27 7.34
CA MET A 16 8.89 -15.14 8.18
C MET A 16 8.32 -13.73 8.16
N LEU A 17 9.17 -12.69 8.15
CA LEU A 17 8.71 -11.31 8.02
C LEU A 17 8.07 -11.04 6.64
N VAL A 18 8.60 -11.62 5.55
CA VAL A 18 7.96 -11.56 4.22
C VAL A 18 6.60 -12.24 4.26
N VAL A 19 6.48 -13.42 4.88
CA VAL A 19 5.20 -14.13 5.03
C VAL A 19 4.19 -13.30 5.83
N VAL A 20 4.61 -12.67 6.93
CA VAL A 20 3.78 -11.74 7.72
C VAL A 20 3.31 -10.57 6.86
N PHE A 21 4.21 -9.94 6.11
CA PHE A 21 3.89 -8.79 5.27
C PHE A 21 3.00 -9.17 4.08
N THR A 22 3.21 -10.36 3.52
CA THR A 22 2.31 -10.96 2.51
C THR A 22 0.91 -11.15 3.09
N SER A 23 0.78 -11.76 4.27
CA SER A 23 -0.51 -12.01 4.91
C SER A 23 -1.31 -10.71 5.12
N SER A 24 -0.68 -9.63 5.61
CA SER A 24 -1.38 -8.35 5.79
C SER A 24 -1.91 -7.78 4.46
N HIS A 25 -1.17 -7.96 3.36
CA HIS A 25 -1.62 -7.49 2.04
C HIS A 25 -2.70 -8.39 1.43
N VAL A 26 -2.70 -9.70 1.69
CA VAL A 26 -3.82 -10.59 1.34
C VAL A 26 -5.12 -10.10 2.00
N ASP A 27 -5.08 -9.77 3.31
CA ASP A 27 -6.23 -9.27 4.08
C ASP A 27 -6.78 -7.93 3.55
N ARG A 28 -5.92 -7.10 2.97
CA ARG A 28 -6.35 -5.84 2.34
C ARG A 28 -7.00 -6.08 0.99
N GLN A 29 -6.41 -6.95 0.15
CA GLN A 29 -6.91 -7.18 -1.21
C GLN A 29 -8.23 -7.95 -1.25
N ILE A 30 -8.45 -8.84 -0.28
CA ILE A 30 -9.67 -9.65 -0.23
C ILE A 30 -10.93 -8.76 -0.19
N MET A 31 -10.87 -7.60 0.48
CA MET A 31 -12.00 -6.67 0.54
C MET A 31 -12.38 -6.08 -0.83
N GLY A 32 -11.41 -5.87 -1.71
CA GLY A 32 -11.67 -5.39 -3.07
C GLY A 32 -12.42 -6.42 -3.90
N ILE A 33 -11.95 -7.67 -3.93
CA ILE A 33 -12.58 -8.73 -4.74
C ILE A 33 -13.91 -9.23 -4.15
N LEU A 34 -14.06 -9.19 -2.82
CA LEU A 34 -15.31 -9.57 -2.14
C LEU A 34 -16.31 -8.42 -2.01
N GLY A 35 -15.97 -7.20 -2.44
CA GLY A 35 -16.77 -5.99 -2.21
C GLY A 35 -18.20 -6.12 -2.73
N GLN A 36 -18.41 -6.59 -3.97
CA GLN A 36 -19.74 -6.77 -4.52
C GLN A 36 -20.53 -7.89 -3.80
N PRO A 37 -20.01 -9.11 -3.59
CA PRO A 37 -20.70 -10.15 -2.81
C PRO A 37 -21.08 -9.71 -1.40
N ILE A 38 -20.23 -8.97 -0.70
CA ILE A 38 -20.52 -8.44 0.64
C ILE A 38 -21.64 -7.41 0.56
N LYS A 39 -21.58 -6.47 -0.38
CA LYS A 39 -22.61 -5.47 -0.59
C LYS A 39 -23.98 -6.10 -0.79
N ASP A 40 -24.06 -7.09 -1.68
CA ASP A 40 -25.31 -7.77 -2.01
C ASP A 40 -25.84 -8.60 -0.83
N SER A 41 -24.96 -9.25 -0.08
CA SER A 41 -25.34 -10.08 1.08
C SER A 41 -25.80 -9.26 2.30
N LEU A 42 -25.13 -8.12 2.58
CA LEU A 42 -25.41 -7.29 3.76
C LEU A 42 -26.28 -6.08 3.42
N GLN A 43 -26.67 -5.90 2.15
CA GLN A 43 -27.49 -4.77 1.64
C GLN A 43 -26.93 -3.41 2.07
N ILE A 44 -25.59 -3.26 1.95
CA ILE A 44 -24.88 -2.02 2.29
C ILE A 44 -24.71 -1.11 1.06
N SER A 45 -24.56 0.21 1.29
CA SER A 45 -24.31 1.16 0.22
C SER A 45 -22.85 1.14 -0.24
N ASP A 46 -22.55 1.76 -1.38
CA ASP A 46 -21.16 1.92 -1.87
C ASP A 46 -20.37 2.84 -0.93
N THR A 47 -20.97 3.86 -0.35
CA THR A 47 -20.37 4.69 0.70
C THR A 47 -19.95 3.87 1.91
N GLN A 48 -20.82 2.98 2.39
CA GLN A 48 -20.53 2.08 3.50
C GLN A 48 -19.38 1.12 3.15
N LEU A 49 -19.37 0.59 1.93
CA LEU A 49 -18.26 -0.26 1.46
C LEU A 49 -16.94 0.51 1.38
N GLY A 50 -16.98 1.76 0.89
CA GLY A 50 -15.82 2.66 0.90
C GLY A 50 -15.32 3.00 2.30
N LEU A 51 -16.21 3.12 3.31
CA LEU A 51 -15.84 3.28 4.72
C LEU A 51 -15.10 2.06 5.25
N LEU A 52 -15.60 0.85 4.96
CA LEU A 52 -14.99 -0.42 5.40
C LEU A 52 -13.59 -0.64 4.84
N THR A 53 -13.39 -0.29 3.58
CA THR A 53 -12.14 -0.54 2.85
C THR A 53 -11.14 0.60 2.95
N GLY A 54 -11.60 1.82 3.23
CA GLY A 54 -10.81 3.04 3.26
C GLY A 54 -10.64 3.63 4.66
N ILE A 55 -11.46 4.62 5.00
CA ILE A 55 -11.24 5.51 6.17
C ILE A 55 -11.08 4.75 7.47
N MET A 56 -11.96 3.79 7.76
CA MET A 56 -11.94 3.13 9.08
C MET A 56 -10.68 2.31 9.28
N PHE A 57 -10.23 1.61 8.24
CA PHE A 57 -8.96 0.91 8.29
C PHE A 57 -7.77 1.92 8.38
N ALA A 58 -7.74 2.92 7.51
CA ALA A 58 -6.60 3.83 7.38
C ALA A 58 -6.38 4.68 8.63
N VAL A 59 -7.43 5.18 9.26
CA VAL A 59 -7.33 5.99 10.49
C VAL A 59 -6.70 5.19 11.62
N PHE A 60 -7.20 3.98 11.90
CA PHE A 60 -6.64 3.16 12.98
C PHE A 60 -5.23 2.66 12.66
N TYR A 61 -4.98 2.22 11.42
CA TYR A 61 -3.65 1.81 10.97
C TYR A 61 -2.61 2.94 11.09
N ALA A 62 -2.93 4.14 10.60
CA ALA A 62 -1.98 5.26 10.58
C ALA A 62 -1.77 5.87 11.97
N THR A 63 -2.85 6.05 12.76
CA THR A 63 -2.74 6.68 14.09
C THR A 63 -2.07 5.78 15.11
N LEU A 64 -2.31 4.46 15.05
CA LEU A 64 -1.70 3.50 15.97
C LEU A 64 -0.30 3.07 15.57
N GLY A 65 0.10 3.29 14.32
CA GLY A 65 1.43 2.93 13.84
C GLY A 65 2.56 3.57 14.68
N MET A 66 2.42 4.85 15.06
CA MET A 66 3.42 5.54 15.88
C MET A 66 3.47 5.03 17.34
N PRO A 67 2.37 4.90 18.10
CA PRO A 67 2.37 4.27 19.43
C PRO A 67 2.94 2.85 19.40
N MET A 68 2.60 2.05 18.38
CA MET A 68 3.11 0.70 18.24
C MET A 68 4.61 0.66 17.95
N ALA A 69 5.13 1.60 17.14
CA ALA A 69 6.57 1.75 16.93
C ALA A 69 7.28 2.10 18.25
N MET A 70 6.77 3.07 19.00
CA MET A 70 7.33 3.43 20.31
C MET A 70 7.28 2.27 21.32
N TRP A 71 6.23 1.46 21.27
CA TRP A 71 6.16 0.25 22.08
C TRP A 71 7.16 -0.81 21.64
N ALA A 72 7.32 -1.00 20.32
CA ALA A 72 8.33 -1.89 19.74
C ALA A 72 9.75 -1.50 20.19
N ASP A 73 10.05 -0.20 20.31
CA ASP A 73 11.38 0.28 20.73
C ASP A 73 11.74 -0.07 22.19
N ARG A 74 10.75 -0.32 23.02
CA ARG A 74 10.94 -0.61 24.46
C ARG A 74 10.74 -2.08 24.83
N ASN A 75 10.11 -2.86 23.94
CA ASN A 75 9.69 -4.23 24.22
C ASN A 75 10.22 -5.23 23.19
N ASN A 76 9.86 -6.50 23.35
CA ASN A 76 10.21 -7.56 22.42
C ASN A 76 9.39 -7.44 21.14
N ARG A 77 10.08 -7.14 20.01
CA ARG A 77 9.46 -6.87 18.70
C ARG A 77 8.81 -8.11 18.09
N ARG A 78 9.43 -9.28 18.25
CA ARG A 78 8.87 -10.57 17.82
C ARG A 78 7.51 -10.83 18.46
N ASN A 79 7.38 -10.58 19.78
CA ASN A 79 6.13 -10.78 20.49
C ASN A 79 5.05 -9.81 20.01
N LEU A 80 5.42 -8.56 19.74
CA LEU A 80 4.52 -7.56 19.18
C LEU A 80 4.03 -7.97 17.79
N ILE A 81 4.94 -8.38 16.89
CA ILE A 81 4.58 -8.87 15.56
C ILE A 81 3.63 -10.06 15.67
N SER A 82 3.98 -11.06 16.50
CA SER A 82 3.13 -12.25 16.70
C SER A 82 1.73 -11.88 17.18
N PHE A 83 1.61 -11.04 18.21
CA PHE A 83 0.32 -10.57 18.72
C PHE A 83 -0.45 -9.79 17.65
N SER A 84 0.21 -8.94 16.92
CA SER A 84 -0.37 -8.16 15.82
C SER A 84 -0.95 -9.06 14.73
N VAL A 85 -0.17 -10.05 14.26
CA VAL A 85 -0.61 -11.05 13.27
C VAL A 85 -1.81 -11.83 13.81
N PHE A 86 -1.75 -12.30 15.05
CA PHE A 86 -2.87 -13.02 15.68
C PHE A 86 -4.14 -12.17 15.71
N LEU A 87 -4.03 -10.91 16.15
CA LEU A 87 -5.18 -10.02 16.29
C LEU A 87 -5.84 -9.75 14.93
N TRP A 88 -5.09 -9.30 13.92
CA TRP A 88 -5.74 -9.01 12.64
C TRP A 88 -6.28 -10.26 11.95
N SER A 89 -5.58 -11.39 12.06
CA SER A 89 -6.03 -12.66 11.47
C SER A 89 -7.30 -13.19 12.12
N LEU A 90 -7.40 -13.06 13.44
CA LEU A 90 -8.64 -13.38 14.17
C LEU A 90 -9.79 -12.45 13.72
N MET A 91 -9.54 -11.13 13.63
CA MET A 91 -10.54 -10.18 13.18
C MET A 91 -10.96 -10.44 11.73
N THR A 92 -10.01 -10.79 10.84
CA THR A 92 -10.32 -11.20 9.46
C THR A 92 -11.19 -12.47 9.43
N ALA A 93 -10.84 -13.49 10.20
CA ALA A 93 -11.67 -14.70 10.29
C ALA A 93 -13.07 -14.40 10.84
N LEU A 94 -13.18 -13.52 11.84
CA LEU A 94 -14.46 -13.09 12.42
C LEU A 94 -15.33 -12.31 11.43
N CYS A 95 -14.75 -11.63 10.40
CA CYS A 95 -15.55 -11.02 9.34
C CYS A 95 -16.50 -12.01 8.67
N ALA A 96 -16.17 -13.31 8.62
CA ALA A 96 -17.06 -14.36 8.12
C ALA A 96 -18.38 -14.49 8.90
N ALA A 97 -18.39 -14.13 10.17
CA ALA A 97 -19.57 -14.19 11.04
C ALA A 97 -20.43 -12.91 10.99
N ALA A 98 -20.01 -11.87 10.27
CA ALA A 98 -20.73 -10.62 10.21
C ALA A 98 -22.09 -10.79 9.52
N THR A 99 -23.15 -10.29 10.16
CA THR A 99 -24.53 -10.31 9.66
C THR A 99 -25.05 -8.92 9.29
N ASN A 100 -24.31 -7.88 9.64
CA ASN A 100 -24.65 -6.48 9.33
C ASN A 100 -23.39 -5.61 9.20
N PHE A 101 -23.59 -4.39 8.70
CA PHE A 101 -22.53 -3.40 8.49
C PHE A 101 -21.70 -3.12 9.74
N VAL A 102 -22.33 -2.91 10.90
CA VAL A 102 -21.64 -2.51 12.13
C VAL A 102 -20.68 -3.59 12.62
N GLN A 103 -21.13 -4.86 12.60
CA GLN A 103 -20.26 -5.97 12.96
C GLN A 103 -19.03 -6.05 12.05
N LEU A 104 -19.24 -5.99 10.73
CA LEU A 104 -18.14 -6.01 9.77
C LEU A 104 -17.21 -4.82 9.98
N LEU A 105 -17.75 -3.63 10.23
CA LEU A 105 -16.98 -2.41 10.50
C LEU A 105 -16.07 -2.57 11.74
N LEU A 106 -16.60 -3.07 12.85
CA LEU A 106 -15.82 -3.29 14.08
C LEU A 106 -14.68 -4.28 13.85
N MET A 107 -14.93 -5.36 13.11
CA MET A 107 -13.91 -6.34 12.76
C MET A 107 -12.83 -5.72 11.85
N ARG A 108 -13.21 -4.90 10.87
CA ARG A 108 -12.26 -4.18 9.99
C ARG A 108 -11.42 -3.14 10.74
N ILE A 109 -12.00 -2.47 11.74
CA ILE A 109 -11.25 -1.63 12.68
C ILE A 109 -10.21 -2.49 13.42
N GLY A 110 -10.62 -3.64 13.95
CA GLY A 110 -9.72 -4.57 14.62
C GLY A 110 -8.57 -5.08 13.74
N VAL A 111 -8.82 -5.31 12.44
CA VAL A 111 -7.76 -5.61 11.45
C VAL A 111 -6.78 -4.43 11.36
N GLY A 112 -7.26 -3.20 11.20
CA GLY A 112 -6.41 -2.00 11.13
C GLY A 112 -5.55 -1.79 12.38
N VAL A 113 -6.12 -2.02 13.56
CA VAL A 113 -5.41 -1.98 14.86
C VAL A 113 -4.30 -3.04 14.89
N GLY A 114 -4.62 -4.27 14.50
CA GLY A 114 -3.65 -5.37 14.47
C GLY A 114 -2.49 -5.09 13.52
N GLU A 115 -2.78 -4.71 12.28
CA GLU A 115 -1.75 -4.47 11.26
C GLU A 115 -0.78 -3.33 11.62
N ALA A 116 -1.23 -2.32 12.38
CA ALA A 116 -0.40 -1.20 12.80
C ALA A 116 0.86 -1.62 13.59
N GLY A 117 0.81 -2.77 14.28
CA GLY A 117 1.89 -3.24 15.13
C GLY A 117 2.91 -4.16 14.46
N SER A 118 2.85 -4.40 13.14
CA SER A 118 3.74 -5.35 12.48
C SER A 118 4.87 -4.71 11.67
N ASN A 119 4.59 -3.66 10.93
CA ASN A 119 5.50 -3.09 9.94
C ASN A 119 6.72 -2.38 10.58
N PRO A 120 6.57 -1.44 11.54
CA PRO A 120 7.71 -0.78 12.17
C PRO A 120 8.66 -1.75 12.87
N PRO A 121 8.19 -2.72 13.71
CA PRO A 121 9.10 -3.66 14.34
C PRO A 121 9.77 -4.63 13.34
N SER A 122 9.13 -4.96 12.22
CA SER A 122 9.75 -5.77 11.16
C SER A 122 10.95 -5.06 10.54
N HIS A 123 10.80 -3.76 10.22
CA HIS A 123 11.92 -2.94 9.73
C HIS A 123 13.06 -2.85 10.75
N SER A 124 12.74 -2.69 12.04
CA SER A 124 13.72 -2.65 13.12
C SER A 124 14.48 -3.99 13.26
N ILE A 125 13.79 -5.12 13.20
CA ILE A 125 14.43 -6.46 13.23
C ILE A 125 15.36 -6.64 12.02
N ILE A 126 14.94 -6.26 10.82
CA ILE A 126 15.76 -6.35 9.60
C ILE A 126 17.01 -5.48 9.74
N ALA A 127 16.88 -4.26 10.27
CA ALA A 127 18.00 -3.36 10.48
C ALA A 127 19.03 -3.93 11.45
N ASP A 128 18.60 -4.62 12.51
CA ASP A 128 19.50 -5.27 13.47
C ASP A 128 20.15 -6.55 12.91
N LEU A 129 19.46 -7.30 12.05
CA LEU A 129 19.97 -8.56 11.51
C LEU A 129 20.97 -8.38 10.36
N TYR A 130 20.83 -7.30 9.58
CA TYR A 130 21.62 -7.11 8.36
C TYR A 130 22.49 -5.86 8.47
N PRO A 131 23.80 -5.98 8.18
CA PRO A 131 24.70 -4.85 8.17
C PRO A 131 24.32 -3.85 7.06
N PRO A 132 24.75 -2.58 7.15
CA PRO A 132 24.35 -1.52 6.23
C PRO A 132 24.46 -1.88 4.75
N GLU A 133 25.50 -2.62 4.35
CA GLU A 133 25.79 -3.01 2.96
C GLU A 133 24.76 -4.02 2.40
N LYS A 134 24.11 -4.81 3.26
CA LYS A 134 23.13 -5.85 2.89
C LYS A 134 21.69 -5.47 3.27
N ARG A 135 21.52 -4.40 4.04
CA ARG A 135 20.20 -3.95 4.57
C ARG A 135 19.23 -3.59 3.47
N SER A 136 19.68 -2.87 2.44
CA SER A 136 18.83 -2.49 1.30
C SER A 136 18.27 -3.71 0.56
N THR A 137 19.09 -4.75 0.35
CA THR A 137 18.64 -6.00 -0.28
C THR A 137 17.63 -6.73 0.60
N ALA A 138 17.86 -6.80 1.91
CA ALA A 138 16.92 -7.43 2.84
C ALA A 138 15.57 -6.68 2.88
N MET A 139 15.58 -5.34 2.90
CA MET A 139 14.37 -4.51 2.82
C MET A 139 13.64 -4.68 1.49
N ALA A 140 14.37 -4.81 0.37
CA ALA A 140 13.76 -5.07 -0.94
C ALA A 140 13.07 -6.44 -0.96
N ILE A 141 13.71 -7.48 -0.42
CA ILE A 141 13.10 -8.81 -0.27
C ILE A 141 11.84 -8.74 0.59
N PHE A 142 11.89 -8.06 1.74
CA PHE A 142 10.72 -7.83 2.60
C PHE A 142 9.60 -7.13 1.83
N GLY A 143 9.92 -6.09 1.05
CA GLY A 143 8.97 -5.33 0.23
C GLY A 143 8.23 -6.17 -0.82
N THR A 144 8.80 -7.30 -1.29
CA THR A 144 8.12 -8.20 -2.24
C THR A 144 6.82 -8.79 -1.67
N GLY A 145 6.69 -8.80 -0.33
CA GLY A 145 5.46 -9.27 0.35
C GLY A 145 4.20 -8.54 -0.11
N VAL A 146 4.30 -7.27 -0.52
CA VAL A 146 3.18 -6.51 -1.09
C VAL A 146 2.64 -7.19 -2.34
N ASN A 147 3.52 -7.49 -3.30
CA ASN A 147 3.13 -8.06 -4.59
C ASN A 147 2.61 -9.50 -4.45
N TRP A 148 3.26 -10.29 -3.58
CA TRP A 148 2.77 -11.62 -3.23
C TRP A 148 1.40 -11.56 -2.57
N GLY A 149 1.18 -10.60 -1.67
CA GLY A 149 -0.11 -10.40 -1.02
C GLY A 149 -1.22 -10.01 -1.99
N ILE A 150 -0.93 -9.12 -2.94
CA ILE A 150 -1.86 -8.73 -4.00
C ILE A 150 -2.21 -9.95 -4.88
N LEU A 151 -1.21 -10.67 -5.33
CA LEU A 151 -1.38 -11.84 -6.20
C LEU A 151 -2.22 -12.92 -5.50
N ILE A 152 -1.83 -13.31 -4.30
CA ILE A 152 -2.53 -14.35 -3.53
C ILE A 152 -3.92 -13.87 -3.12
N GLY A 153 -4.07 -12.62 -2.65
CA GLY A 153 -5.34 -12.08 -2.17
C GLY A 153 -6.41 -12.06 -3.26
N PHE A 154 -6.07 -11.62 -4.46
CA PHE A 154 -7.01 -11.65 -5.58
C PHE A 154 -7.31 -13.06 -6.07
N LEU A 155 -6.28 -13.92 -6.24
CA LEU A 155 -6.49 -15.31 -6.69
C LEU A 155 -7.31 -16.11 -5.67
N VAL A 156 -6.83 -16.19 -4.44
CA VAL A 156 -7.47 -17.01 -3.40
C VAL A 156 -8.84 -16.42 -3.03
N GLY A 157 -8.90 -15.10 -2.81
CA GLY A 157 -10.16 -14.44 -2.47
C GLY A 157 -11.22 -14.60 -3.55
N GLY A 158 -10.84 -14.42 -4.83
CA GLY A 158 -11.74 -14.54 -5.97
C GLY A 158 -12.29 -15.95 -6.15
N TRP A 159 -11.44 -16.97 -6.27
CA TRP A 159 -11.86 -18.35 -6.51
C TRP A 159 -12.58 -18.97 -5.31
N ILE A 160 -12.12 -18.73 -4.08
CA ILE A 160 -12.84 -19.24 -2.90
C ILE A 160 -14.23 -18.60 -2.78
N ASN A 161 -14.35 -17.30 -3.08
CA ASN A 161 -15.68 -16.69 -3.10
C ASN A 161 -16.58 -17.28 -4.16
N GLU A 162 -16.08 -17.53 -5.35
CA GLU A 162 -16.87 -18.10 -6.45
C GLU A 162 -17.41 -19.48 -6.14
N TRP A 163 -16.62 -20.33 -5.44
CA TRP A 163 -17.02 -21.70 -5.12
C TRP A 163 -17.79 -21.84 -3.82
N TYR A 164 -17.43 -21.04 -2.79
CA TYR A 164 -17.90 -21.26 -1.41
C TYR A 164 -18.48 -20.00 -0.75
N GLY A 165 -18.43 -18.85 -1.44
CA GLY A 165 -18.93 -17.58 -0.92
C GLY A 165 -17.92 -16.81 -0.07
N TRP A 166 -18.20 -15.51 0.13
CA TRP A 166 -17.29 -14.56 0.76
C TRP A 166 -16.96 -14.88 2.24
N ARG A 167 -17.88 -15.54 2.96
CA ARG A 167 -17.65 -15.94 4.35
C ARG A 167 -16.52 -16.96 4.46
N ILE A 168 -16.53 -17.97 3.60
CA ILE A 168 -15.47 -19.00 3.58
C ILE A 168 -14.15 -18.37 3.09
N ALA A 169 -14.19 -17.41 2.17
CA ALA A 169 -12.99 -16.70 1.73
C ALA A 169 -12.29 -15.97 2.90
N PHE A 170 -13.05 -15.32 3.79
CA PHE A 170 -12.47 -14.72 5.01
C PHE A 170 -11.86 -15.74 5.96
N LEU A 171 -12.48 -16.91 6.14
CA LEU A 171 -11.91 -17.97 6.97
C LEU A 171 -10.61 -18.52 6.37
N VAL A 172 -10.60 -18.80 5.06
CA VAL A 172 -9.42 -19.32 4.35
C VAL A 172 -8.24 -18.36 4.40
N VAL A 173 -8.49 -17.05 4.40
CA VAL A 173 -7.45 -16.03 4.50
C VAL A 173 -7.05 -15.76 5.95
N GLY A 174 -8.01 -15.66 6.87
CA GLY A 174 -7.74 -15.28 8.25
C GLY A 174 -7.10 -16.41 9.08
N LEU A 175 -7.61 -17.64 8.99
CA LEU A 175 -7.14 -18.74 9.85
C LEU A 175 -5.65 -19.08 9.67
N PRO A 176 -5.07 -19.12 8.44
CA PRO A 176 -3.63 -19.35 8.29
C PRO A 176 -2.76 -18.32 9.00
N GLY A 177 -3.23 -17.07 9.10
CA GLY A 177 -2.50 -16.02 9.81
C GLY A 177 -2.33 -16.31 11.31
N ILE A 178 -3.29 -17.01 11.94
CA ILE A 178 -3.15 -17.47 13.33
C ILE A 178 -1.98 -18.46 13.46
N LEU A 179 -1.83 -19.37 12.50
CA LEU A 179 -0.68 -20.27 12.44
C LEU A 179 0.63 -19.50 12.22
N ILE A 180 0.64 -18.51 11.34
CA ILE A 180 1.79 -17.63 11.12
C ILE A 180 2.17 -16.92 12.41
N ALA A 181 1.21 -16.40 13.18
CA ALA A 181 1.46 -15.79 14.48
C ALA A 181 2.16 -16.73 15.46
N LEU A 182 1.70 -17.97 15.55
CA LEU A 182 2.32 -18.99 16.39
C LEU A 182 3.74 -19.33 15.90
N LEU A 183 3.93 -19.50 14.61
CA LEU A 183 5.26 -19.74 14.04
C LEU A 183 6.21 -18.58 14.36
N VAL A 184 5.81 -17.33 14.15
CA VAL A 184 6.61 -16.15 14.53
C VAL A 184 6.97 -16.21 16.02
N ARG A 185 5.99 -16.50 16.89
CA ARG A 185 6.16 -16.50 18.34
C ARG A 185 7.20 -17.53 18.81
N PHE A 186 7.17 -18.72 18.25
CA PHE A 186 7.92 -19.85 18.76
C PHE A 186 9.20 -20.18 17.98
N THR A 187 9.32 -19.74 16.72
CA THR A 187 10.45 -20.11 15.86
C THR A 187 11.37 -18.95 15.48
N VAL A 188 10.86 -17.70 15.48
CA VAL A 188 11.68 -16.53 15.21
C VAL A 188 12.47 -16.14 16.46
N LYS A 189 13.76 -15.89 16.32
CA LYS A 189 14.60 -15.36 17.39
C LYS A 189 14.56 -13.84 17.39
N GLU A 190 14.40 -13.24 18.59
CA GLU A 190 14.51 -11.78 18.75
C GLU A 190 15.98 -11.37 18.68
N PRO A 191 16.42 -10.55 17.72
CA PRO A 191 17.80 -10.08 17.70
C PRO A 191 18.03 -9.02 18.79
N PRO A 192 19.24 -9.04 19.42
CA PRO A 192 19.67 -7.92 20.25
C PRO A 192 19.65 -6.62 19.45
N ARG A 193 19.33 -5.51 20.12
CA ARG A 193 19.33 -4.20 19.46
C ARG A 193 20.75 -3.79 19.07
N GLY A 194 20.89 -3.22 17.87
CA GLY A 194 22.20 -2.83 17.33
C GLY A 194 23.10 -4.03 16.99
N TYR A 195 22.55 -5.24 16.84
CA TYR A 195 23.34 -6.47 16.62
C TYR A 195 24.29 -6.37 15.42
N SER A 196 23.93 -5.63 14.38
CA SER A 196 24.73 -5.43 13.17
C SER A 196 25.43 -4.07 13.08
N GLU A 197 25.29 -3.21 14.10
CA GLU A 197 25.84 -1.86 14.10
C GLU A 197 27.05 -1.76 15.03
N SER A 198 28.20 -1.30 14.53
CA SER A 198 29.21 -0.65 15.33
C SER A 198 28.65 0.71 15.74
N LEU A 199 28.64 1.02 17.04
CA LEU A 199 28.09 2.22 17.69
C LEU A 199 28.20 3.49 16.81
N VAL A 200 27.08 3.90 16.22
CA VAL A 200 26.97 5.20 15.58
C VAL A 200 26.46 6.18 16.66
N PRO A 201 27.08 7.37 16.83
CA PRO A 201 26.56 8.36 17.78
C PRO A 201 25.10 8.67 17.48
N GLU A 202 24.27 8.55 18.50
CA GLU A 202 22.83 8.84 18.41
C GLU A 202 22.64 10.35 18.23
N VAL A 203 22.42 10.79 16.99
CA VAL A 203 22.02 12.17 16.71
C VAL A 203 20.57 12.29 17.12
N ALA A 204 20.29 13.14 18.11
CA ALA A 204 18.92 13.37 18.57
C ALA A 204 18.01 13.79 17.40
N PRO A 205 16.87 13.13 17.21
CA PRO A 205 15.97 13.47 16.10
C PRO A 205 15.46 14.91 16.28
N PRO A 206 15.35 15.67 15.16
CA PRO A 206 14.86 17.04 15.22
C PRO A 206 13.40 17.09 15.68
N PRO A 207 12.94 18.21 16.27
CA PRO A 207 11.55 18.37 16.70
C PRO A 207 10.59 18.14 15.52
N PHE A 208 9.52 17.38 15.73
CA PHE A 208 8.52 17.02 14.69
C PHE A 208 8.05 18.24 13.88
N TRP A 209 7.69 19.34 14.55
CA TRP A 209 7.20 20.54 13.87
C TRP A 209 8.24 21.27 13.02
N SER A 210 9.53 21.11 13.32
CA SER A 210 10.60 21.64 12.47
C SER A 210 10.66 20.91 11.14
N VAL A 211 10.45 19.58 11.15
CA VAL A 211 10.40 18.75 9.94
C VAL A 211 9.16 19.05 9.09
N VAL A 212 7.99 19.21 9.75
CA VAL A 212 6.76 19.65 9.05
C VAL A 212 7.01 21.00 8.36
N ARG A 213 7.55 21.98 9.06
CA ARG A 213 7.88 23.30 8.49
C ARG A 213 8.87 23.17 7.33
N TYR A 214 9.87 22.33 7.47
CA TYR A 214 10.87 22.08 6.41
C TYR A 214 10.21 21.52 5.15
N ILE A 215 9.34 20.51 5.25
CA ILE A 215 8.61 19.96 4.10
C ILE A 215 7.80 21.03 3.38
N TRP A 216 7.08 21.86 4.12
CA TRP A 216 6.22 22.90 3.51
C TRP A 216 7.01 24.07 2.93
N SER A 217 8.17 24.42 3.50
CA SER A 217 9.05 25.48 2.99
C SER A 217 9.85 25.04 1.76
N ASN A 218 10.16 23.74 1.63
CA ASN A 218 10.88 23.19 0.48
C ASN A 218 9.92 22.86 -0.67
N PRO A 219 9.96 23.60 -1.79
CA PRO A 219 9.01 23.39 -2.90
C PRO A 219 9.13 22.02 -3.57
N VAL A 220 10.31 21.37 -3.54
CA VAL A 220 10.48 20.00 -4.06
C VAL A 220 9.69 19.03 -3.18
N LEU A 221 9.93 19.04 -1.86
CA LEU A 221 9.29 18.13 -0.91
C LEU A 221 7.77 18.32 -0.86
N ARG A 222 7.30 19.57 -0.79
CA ARG A 222 5.87 19.86 -0.80
C ARG A 222 5.17 19.32 -2.03
N ASN A 223 5.75 19.51 -3.21
CA ASN A 223 5.16 19.00 -4.45
C ASN A 223 5.22 17.47 -4.53
N VAL A 224 6.32 16.81 -4.10
CA VAL A 224 6.43 15.34 -4.08
C VAL A 224 5.39 14.73 -3.14
N VAL A 225 5.22 15.27 -1.94
CA VAL A 225 4.22 14.78 -0.98
C VAL A 225 2.81 14.92 -1.54
N ALA A 226 2.46 16.08 -2.13
CA ALA A 226 1.16 16.27 -2.77
C ALA A 226 0.95 15.32 -3.95
N ALA A 227 1.96 15.19 -4.82
CA ALA A 227 1.92 14.30 -5.99
C ALA A 227 1.75 12.83 -5.59
N GLY A 228 2.58 12.34 -4.66
CA GLY A 228 2.52 10.96 -4.17
C GLY A 228 1.19 10.64 -3.49
N THR A 229 0.64 11.59 -2.73
CA THR A 229 -0.65 11.44 -2.06
C THR A 229 -1.81 11.31 -3.07
N LEU A 230 -1.85 12.15 -4.10
CA LEU A 230 -2.90 12.09 -5.14
C LEU A 230 -2.77 10.82 -6.00
N THR A 231 -1.54 10.41 -6.31
CA THR A 231 -1.31 9.15 -7.03
C THR A 231 -1.71 7.94 -6.17
N ALA A 232 -1.38 7.95 -4.88
CA ALA A 232 -1.82 6.92 -3.94
C ALA A 232 -3.34 6.89 -3.78
N PHE A 233 -4.02 8.05 -3.73
CA PHE A 233 -5.47 8.16 -3.71
C PHE A 233 -6.10 7.41 -4.90
N SER A 234 -5.62 7.68 -6.11
CA SER A 234 -6.11 7.00 -7.31
C SER A 234 -5.78 5.51 -7.29
N GLY A 235 -4.56 5.13 -6.89
CA GLY A 235 -4.12 3.74 -6.83
C GLY A 235 -4.94 2.89 -5.86
N TYR A 236 -5.13 3.35 -4.62
CA TYR A 236 -5.93 2.63 -3.62
C TYR A 236 -7.42 2.59 -3.99
N ALA A 237 -7.97 3.68 -4.56
CA ALA A 237 -9.32 3.67 -5.08
C ALA A 237 -9.50 2.63 -6.18
N ALA A 238 -8.57 2.58 -7.16
CA ALA A 238 -8.63 1.63 -8.25
C ALA A 238 -8.49 0.17 -7.77
N VAL A 239 -7.57 -0.11 -6.86
CA VAL A 239 -7.36 -1.46 -6.31
C VAL A 239 -8.62 -2.02 -5.62
N ILE A 240 -9.45 -1.17 -5.01
CA ILE A 240 -10.70 -1.58 -4.37
C ILE A 240 -11.86 -1.61 -5.36
N TRP A 241 -11.99 -0.60 -6.23
CA TRP A 241 -13.20 -0.43 -7.03
C TRP A 241 -13.14 -1.04 -8.44
N VAL A 242 -11.94 -1.29 -8.99
CA VAL A 242 -11.84 -1.99 -10.30
C VAL A 242 -12.30 -3.45 -10.22
N PRO A 243 -11.97 -4.24 -9.16
CA PRO A 243 -12.58 -5.55 -8.98
C PRO A 243 -14.11 -5.50 -8.97
N ILE A 244 -14.68 -4.58 -8.18
CA ILE A 244 -16.13 -4.39 -8.06
C ILE A 244 -16.74 -3.95 -9.40
N TYR A 245 -16.05 -3.09 -10.13
CA TYR A 245 -16.45 -2.65 -11.46
C TYR A 245 -16.51 -3.82 -12.45
N LEU A 246 -15.50 -4.70 -12.48
CA LEU A 246 -15.46 -5.87 -13.35
C LEU A 246 -16.59 -6.86 -13.03
N VAL A 247 -16.86 -7.09 -11.75
CA VAL A 247 -17.94 -7.98 -11.30
C VAL A 247 -19.32 -7.36 -11.56
N ARG A 248 -19.51 -6.07 -11.24
CA ARG A 248 -20.81 -5.38 -11.29
C ARG A 248 -21.26 -5.03 -12.71
N ILE A 249 -20.32 -4.50 -13.52
CA ILE A 249 -20.63 -3.93 -14.84
C ILE A 249 -20.39 -4.94 -15.97
N HIS A 250 -19.35 -5.74 -15.83
CA HIS A 250 -19.02 -6.76 -16.84
C HIS A 250 -19.48 -8.17 -16.46
N GLU A 251 -20.14 -8.32 -15.32
CA GLU A 251 -20.70 -9.60 -14.84
C GLU A 251 -19.67 -10.74 -14.78
N LEU A 252 -18.38 -10.38 -14.61
CA LEU A 252 -17.34 -11.39 -14.45
C LEU A 252 -17.49 -12.14 -13.12
N GLY A 253 -17.21 -13.45 -13.13
CA GLY A 253 -17.01 -14.21 -11.90
C GLY A 253 -15.85 -13.64 -11.07
N THR A 254 -15.97 -13.73 -9.76
CA THR A 254 -14.92 -13.19 -8.86
C THR A 254 -13.59 -13.91 -9.02
N GLY A 255 -13.58 -15.21 -9.34
CA GLY A 255 -12.38 -16.00 -9.64
C GLY A 255 -11.68 -15.51 -10.90
N GLU A 256 -12.44 -15.28 -11.96
CA GLU A 256 -11.92 -14.76 -13.22
C GLU A 256 -11.38 -13.34 -13.04
N ALA A 257 -12.16 -12.43 -12.47
CA ALA A 257 -11.73 -11.07 -12.16
C ALA A 257 -10.48 -11.06 -11.27
N GLY A 258 -10.45 -11.89 -10.22
CA GLY A 258 -9.31 -12.06 -9.33
C GLY A 258 -8.06 -12.54 -10.06
N THR A 259 -8.18 -13.47 -11.01
CA THR A 259 -7.05 -13.95 -11.81
C THR A 259 -6.44 -12.83 -12.65
N TYR A 260 -7.27 -12.09 -13.38
CA TYR A 260 -6.78 -10.97 -14.19
C TYR A 260 -6.12 -9.87 -13.33
N LEU A 261 -6.71 -9.54 -12.19
CA LEU A 261 -6.16 -8.51 -11.30
C LEU A 261 -4.89 -8.96 -10.58
N ALA A 262 -4.78 -10.23 -10.23
CA ALA A 262 -3.53 -10.81 -9.70
C ALA A 262 -2.38 -10.67 -10.71
N LEU A 263 -2.64 -10.94 -11.98
CA LEU A 263 -1.63 -10.81 -13.04
C LEU A 263 -1.31 -9.35 -13.37
N THR A 264 -2.33 -8.49 -13.49
CA THR A 264 -2.12 -7.09 -13.89
C THR A 264 -1.56 -6.24 -12.77
N ILE A 265 -2.15 -6.29 -11.57
CA ILE A 265 -1.71 -5.47 -10.41
C ILE A 265 -0.56 -6.18 -9.68
N GLY A 266 -0.70 -7.48 -9.37
CA GLY A 266 0.30 -8.22 -8.60
C GLY A 266 1.60 -8.40 -9.37
N ALA A 267 1.58 -9.18 -10.45
CA ALA A 267 2.77 -9.43 -11.26
C ALA A 267 3.18 -8.21 -12.09
N GLY A 268 2.22 -7.57 -12.80
CA GLY A 268 2.48 -6.38 -13.61
C GLY A 268 3.00 -5.21 -12.79
N GLY A 269 2.44 -4.96 -11.60
CA GLY A 269 2.90 -3.92 -10.68
C GLY A 269 4.32 -4.17 -10.17
N ALA A 270 4.69 -5.42 -9.85
CA ALA A 270 6.06 -5.78 -9.45
C ALA A 270 7.07 -5.47 -10.56
N ILE A 271 6.75 -5.83 -11.80
CA ILE A 271 7.57 -5.52 -12.97
C ILE A 271 7.64 -4.00 -13.18
N GLY A 272 6.51 -3.30 -12.99
CA GLY A 272 6.41 -1.84 -13.11
C GLY A 272 7.32 -1.08 -12.15
N ILE A 273 7.36 -1.48 -10.86
CA ILE A 273 8.27 -0.89 -9.86
C ILE A 273 9.72 -1.06 -10.30
N TYR A 274 10.10 -2.27 -10.71
CA TYR A 274 11.49 -2.59 -11.07
C TYR A 274 11.94 -1.86 -12.35
N LEU A 275 11.19 -2.01 -13.44
CA LEU A 275 11.56 -1.41 -14.72
C LEU A 275 11.42 0.12 -14.68
N GLY A 276 10.37 0.63 -14.02
CA GLY A 276 10.15 2.06 -13.86
C GLY A 276 11.24 2.72 -13.01
N GLY A 277 11.67 2.07 -11.92
CA GLY A 277 12.80 2.53 -11.10
C GLY A 277 14.10 2.59 -11.92
N ARG A 278 14.43 1.50 -12.64
CA ARG A 278 15.64 1.50 -13.50
C ARG A 278 15.60 2.54 -14.62
N LEU A 279 14.43 2.73 -15.24
CA LEU A 279 14.27 3.77 -16.26
C LEU A 279 14.48 5.17 -15.67
N ALA A 280 13.90 5.43 -14.49
CA ALA A 280 14.05 6.70 -13.80
C ALA A 280 15.52 6.97 -13.40
N ASP A 281 16.23 5.97 -12.89
CA ASP A 281 17.64 6.04 -12.54
C ASP A 281 18.50 6.33 -13.80
N TYR A 282 18.32 5.56 -14.86
CA TYR A 282 19.05 5.74 -16.12
C TYR A 282 18.86 7.15 -16.72
N LEU A 283 17.60 7.63 -16.73
CA LEU A 283 17.32 8.98 -17.24
C LEU A 283 17.81 10.05 -16.26
N GLY A 284 17.77 9.78 -14.97
CA GLY A 284 18.30 10.67 -13.93
C GLY A 284 19.81 10.86 -14.02
N GLU A 285 20.56 9.79 -14.23
CA GLU A 285 22.00 9.84 -14.45
C GLU A 285 22.37 10.59 -15.74
N LYS A 286 21.67 10.30 -16.84
CA LYS A 286 22.01 10.85 -18.17
C LYS A 286 21.54 12.28 -18.37
N TYR A 287 20.37 12.66 -17.85
CA TYR A 287 19.73 13.94 -18.16
C TYR A 287 19.44 14.79 -16.92
N GLY A 288 19.76 14.29 -15.74
CA GLY A 288 19.61 14.97 -14.45
C GLY A 288 18.41 14.49 -13.63
N GLU A 289 18.52 14.71 -12.32
CA GLU A 289 17.62 14.19 -11.27
C GLU A 289 16.14 14.55 -11.48
N GLN A 290 15.82 15.62 -12.19
CA GLN A 290 14.44 16.01 -12.53
C GLN A 290 13.67 14.89 -13.24
N TRP A 291 14.36 13.97 -13.91
CA TRP A 291 13.74 12.83 -14.58
C TRP A 291 13.12 11.82 -13.64
N LEU A 292 13.56 11.73 -12.39
CA LEU A 292 12.86 10.95 -11.37
C LEU A 292 11.38 11.38 -11.21
N ALA A 293 11.12 12.69 -11.33
CA ALA A 293 9.74 13.20 -11.27
C ALA A 293 9.04 13.14 -12.63
N TRP A 294 9.75 13.42 -13.73
CA TRP A 294 9.13 13.48 -15.07
C TRP A 294 8.75 12.10 -15.62
N VAL A 295 9.47 11.03 -15.27
CA VAL A 295 9.06 9.66 -15.60
C VAL A 295 7.69 9.35 -14.98
N VAL A 296 7.47 9.71 -13.72
CA VAL A 296 6.17 9.54 -13.05
C VAL A 296 5.09 10.42 -13.69
N THR A 297 5.43 11.66 -14.07
CA THR A 297 4.53 12.56 -14.80
C THR A 297 4.04 11.91 -16.09
N ILE A 298 4.96 11.40 -16.90
CA ILE A 298 4.65 10.77 -18.19
C ILE A 298 3.79 9.51 -17.96
N ALA A 299 4.19 8.67 -17.02
CA ALA A 299 3.46 7.45 -16.67
C ALA A 299 2.02 7.75 -16.22
N GLY A 300 1.83 8.78 -15.38
CA GLY A 300 0.51 9.20 -14.92
C GLY A 300 -0.35 9.76 -16.07
N LEU A 301 0.18 10.67 -16.87
CA LEU A 301 -0.55 11.25 -18.01
C LEU A 301 -0.92 10.19 -19.04
N LEU A 302 -0.03 9.26 -19.32
CA LEU A 302 -0.29 8.15 -20.24
C LEU A 302 -1.34 7.17 -19.67
N SER A 303 -1.43 7.01 -18.36
CA SER A 303 -2.45 6.16 -17.72
C SER A 303 -3.88 6.70 -17.88
N ILE A 304 -4.08 8.02 -18.01
CA ILE A 304 -5.41 8.65 -18.06
C ILE A 304 -6.27 8.11 -19.21
N PRO A 305 -5.83 8.14 -20.49
CA PRO A 305 -6.65 7.66 -21.59
C PRO A 305 -6.95 6.17 -21.50
N PHE A 306 -6.03 5.36 -20.99
CA PHE A 306 -6.22 3.92 -20.81
C PHE A 306 -7.20 3.61 -19.67
N MET A 307 -7.16 4.34 -18.56
CA MET A 307 -8.17 4.19 -17.50
C MET A 307 -9.55 4.64 -17.98
N PHE A 308 -9.61 5.74 -18.74
CA PHE A 308 -10.88 6.17 -19.35
C PHE A 308 -11.43 5.07 -20.26
N LEU A 309 -10.59 4.52 -21.13
CA LEU A 309 -10.97 3.39 -22.00
C LEU A 309 -11.42 2.18 -21.19
N CYS A 310 -10.75 1.86 -20.08
CA CYS A 310 -11.14 0.79 -19.17
C CYS A 310 -12.58 1.01 -18.65
N PHE A 311 -12.86 2.20 -18.09
CA PHE A 311 -14.15 2.47 -17.44
C PHE A 311 -15.33 2.53 -18.42
N PHE A 312 -15.08 2.83 -19.70
CA PHE A 312 -16.11 2.88 -20.76
C PHE A 312 -15.99 1.74 -21.78
N ALA A 313 -15.20 0.70 -21.45
CA ALA A 313 -15.09 -0.48 -22.29
C ALA A 313 -16.44 -1.18 -22.44
N SER A 314 -16.73 -1.67 -23.65
CA SER A 314 -17.93 -2.43 -23.96
C SER A 314 -17.82 -3.91 -23.59
N THR A 315 -16.59 -4.43 -23.44
CA THR A 315 -16.32 -5.83 -23.09
C THR A 315 -15.32 -5.92 -21.93
N SER A 316 -15.43 -6.99 -21.14
CA SER A 316 -14.50 -7.27 -20.03
C SER A 316 -13.04 -7.39 -20.49
N GLY A 317 -12.80 -8.05 -21.62
CA GLY A 317 -11.45 -8.20 -22.19
C GLY A 317 -10.82 -6.86 -22.56
N MET A 318 -11.60 -5.93 -23.14
CA MET A 318 -11.14 -4.56 -23.44
C MET A 318 -10.85 -3.78 -22.16
N ALA A 319 -11.71 -3.91 -21.11
CA ALA A 319 -11.52 -3.27 -19.83
C ALA A 319 -10.20 -3.74 -19.17
N ILE A 320 -9.96 -5.04 -19.12
CA ILE A 320 -8.77 -5.65 -18.52
C ILE A 320 -7.51 -5.25 -19.28
N LEU A 321 -7.53 -5.35 -20.62
CA LEU A 321 -6.40 -4.94 -21.44
C LEU A 321 -6.05 -3.46 -21.26
N ALA A 322 -7.06 -2.60 -21.27
CA ALA A 322 -6.88 -1.17 -21.03
C ALA A 322 -6.35 -0.89 -19.63
N TYR A 323 -6.80 -1.61 -18.60
CA TYR A 323 -6.33 -1.42 -17.22
C TYR A 323 -4.89 -1.93 -17.00
N SER A 324 -4.41 -2.86 -17.81
CA SER A 324 -3.08 -3.48 -17.63
C SER A 324 -1.94 -2.45 -17.67
N LEU A 325 -2.00 -1.46 -18.55
CA LEU A 325 -0.97 -0.42 -18.64
C LEU A 325 -0.98 0.54 -17.44
N PRO A 326 -2.11 1.11 -17.00
CA PRO A 326 -2.20 1.86 -15.75
C PRO A 326 -1.75 1.07 -14.51
N ALA A 327 -2.11 -0.20 -14.40
CA ALA A 327 -1.69 -1.05 -13.29
C ALA A 327 -0.16 -1.21 -13.22
N PHE A 328 0.49 -1.40 -14.39
CA PHE A 328 1.94 -1.44 -14.51
C PHE A 328 2.60 -0.09 -14.18
N MET A 329 2.11 1.00 -14.74
CA MET A 329 2.69 2.33 -14.60
C MET A 329 2.41 2.96 -13.24
N GLY A 330 1.27 2.65 -12.64
CA GLY A 330 0.81 3.23 -11.39
C GLY A 330 1.66 2.90 -10.16
N THR A 331 2.63 2.00 -10.28
CA THR A 331 3.55 1.63 -9.19
C THR A 331 4.88 2.35 -9.23
N ILE A 332 5.25 2.97 -10.37
CA ILE A 332 6.55 3.63 -10.59
C ILE A 332 6.79 4.76 -9.59
N TYR A 333 5.73 5.49 -9.21
CA TYR A 333 5.84 6.65 -8.32
C TYR A 333 6.44 6.31 -6.95
N VAL A 334 6.30 5.09 -6.46
CA VAL A 334 6.72 4.70 -5.11
C VAL A 334 8.24 4.91 -4.95
N ALA A 335 9.04 4.26 -5.81
CA ALA A 335 10.49 4.37 -5.75
C ALA A 335 10.97 5.81 -6.00
N CYS A 336 10.43 6.46 -7.04
CA CYS A 336 10.82 7.82 -7.41
C CYS A 336 10.49 8.85 -6.32
N SER A 337 9.34 8.74 -5.66
CA SER A 337 8.95 9.65 -4.56
C SER A 337 9.87 9.50 -3.37
N PHE A 338 10.16 8.25 -2.95
CA PHE A 338 11.07 8.01 -1.84
C PHE A 338 12.48 8.51 -2.13
N ALA A 339 13.01 8.29 -3.35
CA ALA A 339 14.31 8.80 -3.77
C ALA A 339 14.36 10.33 -3.71
N LEU A 340 13.35 11.03 -4.28
CA LEU A 340 13.28 12.49 -4.26
C LEU A 340 13.17 13.04 -2.83
N ILE A 341 12.38 12.41 -1.96
CA ILE A 341 12.28 12.83 -0.56
C ILE A 341 13.63 12.68 0.13
N GLN A 342 14.30 11.56 -0.04
CA GLN A 342 15.59 11.30 0.60
C GLN A 342 16.71 12.22 0.10
N ASN A 343 16.74 12.50 -1.22
CA ASN A 343 17.78 13.35 -1.82
C ASN A 343 17.63 14.82 -1.41
N HIS A 344 16.41 15.29 -1.15
CA HIS A 344 16.13 16.68 -0.78
C HIS A 344 15.90 16.91 0.72
N THR A 345 16.16 15.90 1.55
CA THR A 345 16.01 15.97 3.00
C THR A 345 17.35 15.79 3.70
N PRO A 346 17.73 16.67 4.67
CA PRO A 346 18.91 16.46 5.52
C PRO A 346 18.88 15.11 6.22
N LEU A 347 20.06 14.54 6.47
CA LEU A 347 20.19 13.17 7.03
C LEU A 347 19.38 13.00 8.32
N GLU A 348 19.40 14.01 9.20
CA GLU A 348 18.74 13.98 10.50
C GLU A 348 17.21 13.99 10.40
N MET A 349 16.65 14.45 9.26
CA MET A 349 15.20 14.60 9.04
C MET A 349 14.60 13.51 8.17
N ARG A 350 15.41 12.66 7.51
CA ARG A 350 14.95 11.71 6.48
C ARG A 350 13.88 10.74 6.98
N SER A 351 14.09 10.15 8.14
CA SER A 351 13.15 9.18 8.72
C SER A 351 11.80 9.82 9.06
N VAL A 352 11.83 11.02 9.65
CA VAL A 352 10.61 11.76 10.03
C VAL A 352 9.88 12.27 8.78
N CYS A 353 10.60 12.77 7.76
CA CYS A 353 10.01 13.15 6.48
C CYS A 353 9.31 11.97 5.79
N ALA A 354 9.96 10.80 5.75
CA ALA A 354 9.37 9.59 5.19
C ALA A 354 8.12 9.15 5.96
N ALA A 355 8.16 9.22 7.29
CA ALA A 355 7.01 8.88 8.14
C ALA A 355 5.82 9.84 7.92
N ILE A 356 6.06 11.15 7.82
CA ILE A 356 5.02 12.15 7.52
C ILE A 356 4.42 11.89 6.14
N ASN A 357 5.26 11.64 5.13
CA ASN A 357 4.78 11.30 3.79
C ASN A 357 3.88 10.06 3.80
N LEU A 358 4.32 8.97 4.43
CA LEU A 358 3.53 7.74 4.55
C LEU A 358 2.22 7.96 5.32
N PHE A 359 2.24 8.76 6.39
CA PHE A 359 1.04 9.09 7.16
C PHE A 359 0.01 9.82 6.28
N ILE A 360 0.44 10.85 5.55
CA ILE A 360 -0.44 11.62 4.65
C ILE A 360 -0.98 10.73 3.53
N MET A 361 -0.13 9.91 2.92
CA MET A 361 -0.53 8.96 1.88
C MET A 361 -1.53 7.91 2.39
N ASN A 362 -1.39 7.43 3.62
CA ASN A 362 -2.31 6.47 4.20
C ASN A 362 -3.66 7.12 4.55
N ILE A 363 -3.67 8.28 5.18
CA ILE A 363 -4.96 8.94 5.54
C ILE A 363 -5.71 9.39 4.29
N ILE A 364 -5.04 10.08 3.38
CA ILE A 364 -5.70 10.64 2.19
C ILE A 364 -5.79 9.58 1.07
N GLY A 365 -4.71 8.87 0.76
CA GLY A 365 -4.69 7.89 -0.31
C GLY A 365 -5.53 6.67 0.03
N LEU A 366 -5.09 5.90 1.02
CA LEU A 366 -5.75 4.65 1.43
C LEU A 366 -7.12 4.91 2.09
N GLY A 367 -7.24 5.98 2.89
CA GLY A 367 -8.49 6.30 3.58
C GLY A 367 -9.54 6.93 2.68
N LEU A 368 -9.25 8.11 2.13
CA LEU A 368 -10.24 8.88 1.37
C LEU A 368 -10.43 8.34 -0.05
N GLY A 369 -9.43 7.69 -0.67
CA GLY A 369 -9.55 7.19 -2.04
C GLY A 369 -10.75 6.27 -2.24
N PRO A 370 -10.81 5.11 -1.61
CA PRO A 370 -11.95 4.20 -1.73
C PRO A 370 -13.27 4.79 -1.25
N PHE A 371 -13.24 5.57 -0.17
CA PHE A 371 -14.43 6.22 0.36
C PHE A 371 -15.07 7.21 -0.63
N THR A 372 -14.26 8.04 -1.27
CA THR A 372 -14.75 9.06 -2.23
C THR A 372 -15.42 8.40 -3.42
N ILE A 373 -14.89 7.31 -3.95
CA ILE A 373 -15.52 6.59 -5.06
C ILE A 373 -16.86 6.00 -4.63
N GLY A 374 -16.96 5.39 -3.45
CA GLY A 374 -18.20 4.87 -2.91
C GLY A 374 -19.27 5.96 -2.73
N LEU A 375 -18.87 7.10 -2.17
CA LEU A 375 -19.74 8.26 -1.98
C LEU A 375 -20.30 8.78 -3.31
N PHE A 376 -19.44 9.00 -4.31
CA PHE A 376 -19.89 9.46 -5.62
C PHE A 376 -20.70 8.40 -6.37
N SER A 377 -20.41 7.12 -6.19
CA SER A 377 -21.24 6.05 -6.77
C SER A 377 -22.66 6.08 -6.23
N ASP A 378 -22.86 6.26 -4.92
CA ASP A 378 -24.19 6.40 -4.34
C ASP A 378 -24.90 7.71 -4.78
N VAL A 379 -24.17 8.84 -4.82
CA VAL A 379 -24.71 10.13 -5.28
C VAL A 379 -25.20 10.05 -6.73
N PHE A 380 -24.47 9.39 -7.60
CA PHE A 380 -24.82 9.25 -9.02
C PHE A 380 -25.85 8.13 -9.27
N ALA A 381 -26.09 7.24 -8.31
CA ALA A 381 -26.98 6.08 -8.48
C ALA A 381 -28.40 6.48 -8.90
N SER A 382 -28.92 7.60 -8.36
CA SER A 382 -30.28 8.09 -8.69
C SER A 382 -30.44 8.54 -10.12
N SER A 383 -29.36 9.02 -10.78
CA SER A 383 -29.41 9.57 -12.14
C SER A 383 -28.83 8.61 -13.19
N MET A 384 -27.89 7.77 -12.82
CA MET A 384 -27.10 6.92 -13.74
C MET A 384 -27.29 5.42 -13.51
N GLY A 385 -28.02 5.01 -12.46
CA GLY A 385 -28.27 3.61 -12.18
C GLY A 385 -27.01 2.79 -12.02
N VAL A 386 -26.91 1.66 -12.73
CA VAL A 386 -25.77 0.73 -12.66
C VAL A 386 -24.47 1.38 -13.12
N ASP A 387 -24.52 2.34 -14.06
CA ASP A 387 -23.33 3.03 -14.58
C ASP A 387 -22.73 4.05 -13.59
N ALA A 388 -23.40 4.37 -12.49
CA ALA A 388 -22.93 5.33 -11.49
C ALA A 388 -21.46 5.10 -11.06
N LEU A 389 -21.06 3.83 -10.91
CA LEU A 389 -19.69 3.47 -10.55
C LEU A 389 -18.66 3.88 -11.62
N ARG A 390 -19.01 3.80 -12.92
CA ARG A 390 -18.12 4.25 -14.02
C ARG A 390 -17.78 5.73 -13.87
N TYR A 391 -18.80 6.56 -13.60
CA TYR A 391 -18.63 8.00 -13.45
C TYR A 391 -17.93 8.35 -12.14
N ALA A 392 -18.19 7.63 -11.04
CA ALA A 392 -17.46 7.81 -9.80
C ALA A 392 -15.95 7.54 -9.98
N LEU A 393 -15.59 6.52 -10.74
CA LEU A 393 -14.19 6.18 -11.03
C LEU A 393 -13.45 7.28 -11.82
N LEU A 394 -14.13 8.19 -12.53
CA LEU A 394 -13.50 9.33 -13.19
C LEU A 394 -12.77 10.27 -12.21
N VAL A 395 -13.16 10.28 -10.94
CA VAL A 395 -12.45 11.05 -9.90
C VAL A 395 -11.00 10.61 -9.79
N THR A 396 -10.69 9.32 -10.03
CA THR A 396 -9.30 8.83 -10.04
C THR A 396 -8.47 9.48 -11.15
N LEU A 397 -9.07 9.75 -12.32
CA LEU A 397 -8.38 10.42 -13.43
C LEU A 397 -8.02 11.86 -13.08
N VAL A 398 -8.93 12.56 -12.40
CA VAL A 398 -8.70 13.93 -11.91
C VAL A 398 -7.53 13.91 -10.91
N ALA A 399 -7.52 12.95 -9.97
CA ALA A 399 -6.45 12.81 -9.01
C ALA A 399 -5.09 12.51 -9.69
N ILE A 400 -5.05 11.63 -10.70
CA ILE A 400 -3.84 11.35 -11.48
C ILE A 400 -3.37 12.60 -12.25
N ALA A 401 -4.28 13.37 -12.85
CA ALA A 401 -3.93 14.58 -13.59
C ALA A 401 -3.26 15.62 -12.67
N PHE A 402 -3.86 15.90 -11.50
CA PHE A 402 -3.25 16.79 -10.51
C PHE A 402 -1.95 16.21 -9.92
N GLY A 403 -1.90 14.90 -9.63
CA GLY A 403 -0.68 14.22 -9.18
C GLY A 403 0.45 14.37 -10.19
N SER A 404 0.18 14.14 -11.47
CA SER A 404 1.13 14.32 -12.57
C SER A 404 1.58 15.77 -12.72
N TRP A 405 0.68 16.72 -12.55
CA TRP A 405 1.02 18.15 -12.55
C TRP A 405 1.98 18.52 -11.39
N PHE A 406 1.75 17.99 -10.18
CA PHE A 406 2.66 18.20 -9.06
C PHE A 406 4.02 17.52 -9.28
N TYR A 407 4.08 16.31 -9.89
CA TYR A 407 5.35 15.70 -10.27
C TYR A 407 6.08 16.50 -11.34
N TYR A 408 5.40 17.02 -12.34
CA TYR A 408 5.99 17.93 -13.32
C TYR A 408 6.64 19.15 -12.64
N ARG A 409 5.90 19.79 -11.74
CA ARG A 409 6.41 20.92 -10.94
C ARG A 409 7.60 20.53 -10.08
N THR A 410 7.61 19.34 -9.51
CA THR A 410 8.75 18.81 -8.77
C THR A 410 10.00 18.79 -9.65
N GLY A 411 9.92 18.22 -10.85
CA GLY A 411 11.05 18.19 -11.79
C GLY A 411 11.54 19.59 -12.18
N VAL A 412 10.62 20.54 -12.38
CA VAL A 412 10.98 21.94 -12.65
C VAL A 412 11.76 22.56 -11.47
N TRP A 413 11.34 22.32 -10.23
CA TRP A 413 12.03 22.83 -9.05
C TRP A 413 13.39 22.17 -8.84
N VAL A 414 13.48 20.84 -9.00
CA VAL A 414 14.76 20.09 -8.94
C VAL A 414 15.77 20.69 -9.91
N ARG A 415 15.34 20.95 -11.16
CA ARG A 415 16.20 21.57 -12.18
C ARG A 415 16.65 22.99 -11.80
N ARG A 416 15.76 23.80 -11.20
CA ARG A 416 16.09 25.17 -10.75
C ARG A 416 17.11 25.17 -9.62
N VAL A 417 16.93 24.32 -8.61
CA VAL A 417 17.85 24.21 -7.47
C VAL A 417 19.25 23.82 -7.95
N ARG A 418 19.36 22.86 -8.88
CA ARG A 418 20.67 22.51 -9.48
C ARG A 418 21.31 23.64 -10.29
N GLY A 419 20.52 24.38 -11.03
CA GLY A 419 21.02 25.54 -11.77
C GLY A 419 21.62 26.66 -10.88
N LEU A 420 21.04 26.82 -9.66
CA LEU A 420 21.54 27.79 -8.67
C LEU A 420 22.81 27.33 -7.94
N THR A 421 23.07 26.02 -7.89
CA THR A 421 24.28 25.47 -7.25
C THR A 421 25.47 25.34 -8.20
N GLN A 422 25.27 25.57 -9.51
CA GLN A 422 26.33 25.55 -10.54
C GLN A 422 26.79 26.96 -10.98
N THR A 423 26.14 28.00 -10.47
CA THR A 423 26.58 29.42 -10.59
C THR A 423 27.15 29.91 -9.27
#